data_c8360926e003de6c6727b0deac1f1672
#
_entry.id   c8360926e003de6c6727b0deac1f1672
#
_cell.length_a   1.000
_cell.length_b   1.000
_cell.length_c   1.000
_cell.angle_alpha   90.00
_cell.angle_beta   90.00
_cell.angle_gamma   90.00
#
_symmetry.space_group_name_H-M   'P 1'
#
loop_
_entity.id
_entity.type
_entity.pdbx_description
1 polymer ?
#
loop_
_entity_poly.entity_id
_entity_poly.type
_entity_poly.pdbx_seq_one_letter_code
_entity_poly.pdbx_strand_id
1 'polypeptide(L)'
;YRTYSFDLGIYNNCLYQYGHFHKNHYPYLHYMFTNFLSDHFSLYTVILSPLYYIFGTPTLLYIQILSILFGSVGIYKLVKKRFDKPFYPELAMIHYLSFFGIYSALAFDYHDNVVSAMLMPWFFYYFDSKKIKLTVLFAILIVIGKENMPIWLAFVCMGLFLLYYKDKTQKRMALFLALFSIVYV
;
A
#
# COMPACT_ATOMS: atom_id res chain seq x y z
N TYR A 1 -4.32 5.06 -20.45
CA TYR A 1 -4.76 3.90 -19.67
C TYR A 1 -5.26 2.81 -20.61
N ARG A 2 -4.61 1.64 -20.59
CA ARG A 2 -5.18 0.41 -21.13
C ARG A 2 -5.83 -0.32 -19.97
N THR A 3 -7.11 -0.10 -19.76
CA THR A 3 -7.86 -0.83 -18.74
C THR A 3 -8.32 -2.15 -19.31
N TYR A 4 -8.01 -3.23 -18.59
CA TYR A 4 -8.67 -4.50 -18.81
C TYR A 4 -9.99 -4.45 -18.04
N SER A 5 -11.09 -4.39 -18.74
CA SER A 5 -12.42 -4.21 -18.15
C SER A 5 -12.79 -5.28 -17.11
N PHE A 6 -12.10 -6.40 -17.10
CA PHE A 6 -12.33 -7.49 -16.17
C PHE A 6 -11.88 -7.13 -14.75
N ASP A 7 -10.58 -6.83 -14.54
CA ASP A 7 -10.05 -6.56 -13.19
C ASP A 7 -10.61 -5.26 -12.61
N LEU A 8 -10.54 -4.16 -13.36
CA LEU A 8 -11.09 -2.88 -12.90
C LEU A 8 -12.61 -2.95 -12.70
N GLY A 9 -13.32 -3.75 -13.52
CA GLY A 9 -14.75 -3.96 -13.37
C GLY A 9 -15.10 -4.65 -12.06
N ILE A 10 -14.32 -5.65 -11.65
CA ILE A 10 -14.48 -6.35 -10.38
C ILE A 10 -14.29 -5.37 -9.20
N TYR A 11 -13.17 -4.64 -9.19
CA TYR A 11 -12.87 -3.66 -8.14
C TYR A 11 -13.93 -2.54 -8.06
N ASN A 12 -14.39 -2.02 -9.20
CA ASN A 12 -15.44 -1.00 -9.24
C ASN A 12 -16.78 -1.53 -8.75
N ASN A 13 -17.14 -2.77 -9.10
CA ASN A 13 -18.32 -3.42 -8.56
C ASN A 13 -18.26 -3.55 -7.03
N CYS A 14 -17.09 -3.95 -6.50
CA CYS A 14 -16.87 -4.02 -5.05
C CYS A 14 -17.04 -2.66 -4.38
N LEU A 15 -16.41 -1.62 -4.94
CA LEU A 15 -16.52 -0.26 -4.43
C LEU A 15 -17.98 0.23 -4.40
N TYR A 16 -18.71 0.02 -5.48
CA TYR A 16 -20.13 0.37 -5.59
C TYR A 16 -20.97 -0.36 -4.54
N GLN A 17 -20.82 -1.70 -4.45
CA GLN A 17 -21.60 -2.52 -3.53
C GLN A 17 -21.33 -2.14 -2.07
N TYR A 18 -20.06 -2.05 -1.66
CA TYR A 18 -19.70 -1.66 -0.30
C TYR A 18 -20.11 -0.21 0.03
N GLY A 19 -20.01 0.71 -0.92
CA GLY A 19 -20.49 2.07 -0.76
C GLY A 19 -22.00 2.14 -0.47
N HIS A 20 -22.79 1.23 -1.05
CA HIS A 20 -24.22 1.12 -0.82
C HIS A 20 -24.59 0.17 0.33
N PHE A 21 -23.61 -0.26 1.14
CA PHE A 21 -23.79 -1.23 2.24
C PHE A 21 -24.38 -2.57 1.79
N HIS A 22 -24.17 -2.94 0.53
CA HIS A 22 -24.58 -4.23 0.00
C HIS A 22 -23.46 -5.26 0.19
N LYS A 23 -23.85 -6.53 0.36
CA LYS A 23 -22.89 -7.63 0.25
C LYS A 23 -22.37 -7.68 -1.17
N ASN A 24 -21.06 -7.69 -1.32
CA ASN A 24 -20.46 -7.85 -2.64
C ASN A 24 -20.81 -9.23 -3.19
N HIS A 25 -21.40 -9.24 -4.39
CA HIS A 25 -21.73 -10.45 -5.11
C HIS A 25 -21.07 -10.39 -6.49
N TYR A 26 -20.36 -11.47 -6.84
CA TYR A 26 -19.73 -11.62 -8.15
C TYR A 26 -20.69 -12.29 -9.14
N PRO A 27 -21.32 -11.56 -10.05
CA PRO A 27 -22.23 -12.18 -11.01
C PRO A 27 -21.51 -13.03 -12.09
N TYR A 28 -20.20 -12.79 -12.29
CA TYR A 28 -19.43 -13.42 -13.37
C TYR A 28 -18.53 -14.56 -12.96
N LEU A 29 -18.29 -14.78 -11.65
CA LEU A 29 -17.41 -15.82 -11.12
C LEU A 29 -18.16 -16.82 -10.21
N HIS A 30 -19.41 -17.08 -10.51
CA HIS A 30 -20.32 -17.93 -9.73
C HIS A 30 -19.79 -19.32 -9.34
N TYR A 31 -18.77 -19.79 -10.01
CA TYR A 31 -18.27 -21.16 -9.81
C TYR A 31 -17.13 -21.27 -8.79
N MET A 32 -16.48 -20.17 -8.39
CA MET A 32 -15.33 -20.23 -7.51
C MET A 32 -15.48 -19.42 -6.23
N PHE A 33 -15.97 -18.17 -6.28
CA PHE A 33 -16.05 -17.29 -5.12
C PHE A 33 -17.36 -16.49 -5.14
N THR A 34 -18.00 -16.37 -3.98
CA THR A 34 -19.26 -15.62 -3.83
C THR A 34 -19.05 -14.16 -3.42
N ASN A 35 -17.85 -13.81 -2.96
CA ASN A 35 -17.52 -12.49 -2.43
C ASN A 35 -16.05 -12.16 -2.73
N PHE A 36 -15.76 -10.90 -3.04
CA PHE A 36 -14.41 -10.42 -3.30
C PHE A 36 -13.43 -10.67 -2.14
N LEU A 37 -13.85 -10.43 -0.91
CA LEU A 37 -12.99 -10.64 0.26
C LEU A 37 -12.65 -12.11 0.53
N SER A 38 -13.38 -13.05 -0.08
CA SER A 38 -13.04 -14.48 -0.03
C SER A 38 -12.08 -14.91 -1.13
N ASP A 39 -11.97 -14.12 -2.20
CA ASP A 39 -11.00 -14.29 -3.28
C ASP A 39 -9.71 -13.49 -3.00
N HIS A 40 -9.88 -12.21 -2.72
CA HIS A 40 -8.79 -11.29 -2.39
C HIS A 40 -9.11 -10.53 -1.11
N PHE A 41 -8.39 -10.82 -0.04
CA PHE A 41 -8.56 -10.10 1.22
C PHE A 41 -7.91 -8.71 1.13
N SER A 42 -8.69 -7.73 0.66
CA SER A 42 -8.31 -6.32 0.58
C SER A 42 -9.35 -5.44 1.27
N LEU A 43 -8.98 -4.82 2.39
CA LEU A 43 -9.86 -3.88 3.07
C LEU A 43 -9.90 -2.49 2.40
N TYR A 44 -9.02 -2.22 1.43
CA TYR A 44 -9.04 -0.94 0.72
C TYR A 44 -10.35 -0.72 -0.04
N THR A 45 -10.91 -1.76 -0.66
CA THR A 45 -12.18 -1.65 -1.35
C THR A 45 -13.33 -1.25 -0.42
N VAL A 46 -13.29 -1.69 0.83
CA VAL A 46 -14.28 -1.30 1.85
C VAL A 46 -14.05 0.13 2.35
N ILE A 47 -12.80 0.45 2.76
CA ILE A 47 -12.44 1.74 3.36
C ILE A 47 -12.60 2.88 2.34
N LEU A 48 -12.29 2.63 1.08
CA LEU A 48 -12.30 3.63 0.01
C LEU A 48 -13.69 3.74 -0.67
N SER A 49 -14.62 2.83 -0.37
CA SER A 49 -15.93 2.80 -1.00
C SER A 49 -16.74 4.12 -0.87
N PRO A 50 -16.66 4.89 0.24
CA PRO A 50 -17.37 6.18 0.30
C PRO A 50 -16.90 7.20 -0.76
N LEU A 51 -15.66 7.10 -1.23
CA LEU A 51 -15.13 7.98 -2.27
C LEU A 51 -15.76 7.73 -3.64
N TYR A 52 -16.38 6.57 -3.83
CA TYR A 52 -17.12 6.26 -5.05
C TYR A 52 -18.27 7.26 -5.31
N TYR A 53 -18.92 7.76 -4.26
CA TYR A 53 -19.99 8.77 -4.39
C TYR A 53 -19.48 10.10 -4.94
N ILE A 54 -18.18 10.41 -4.75
CA ILE A 54 -17.58 11.68 -5.19
C ILE A 54 -17.01 11.53 -6.59
N PHE A 55 -16.27 10.45 -6.85
CA PHE A 55 -15.47 10.29 -8.06
C PHE A 55 -15.99 9.24 -9.04
N GLY A 56 -16.97 8.41 -8.64
CA GLY A 56 -17.52 7.35 -9.50
C GLY A 56 -16.51 6.26 -9.86
N THR A 57 -16.60 5.72 -11.07
CA THR A 57 -15.79 4.61 -11.55
C THR A 57 -14.27 4.86 -11.59
N PRO A 58 -13.72 6.08 -11.82
CA PRO A 58 -12.28 6.32 -11.81
C PRO A 58 -11.66 6.44 -10.41
N THR A 59 -12.44 6.31 -9.33
CA THR A 59 -11.99 6.48 -7.94
C THR A 59 -10.68 5.75 -7.65
N LEU A 60 -10.60 4.46 -7.96
CA LEU A 60 -9.43 3.65 -7.66
C LEU A 60 -8.19 4.05 -8.46
N LEU A 61 -8.37 4.49 -9.70
CA LEU A 61 -7.27 5.00 -10.53
C LEU A 61 -6.71 6.30 -9.95
N TYR A 62 -7.57 7.20 -9.47
CA TYR A 62 -7.12 8.41 -8.77
C TYR A 62 -6.37 8.07 -7.49
N ILE A 63 -6.87 7.12 -6.70
CA ILE A 63 -6.20 6.68 -5.48
C ILE A 63 -4.81 6.09 -5.79
N GLN A 64 -4.68 5.29 -6.84
CA GLN A 64 -3.38 4.74 -7.25
C GLN A 64 -2.39 5.84 -7.63
N ILE A 65 -2.81 6.83 -8.43
CA ILE A 65 -1.98 7.98 -8.79
C ILE A 65 -1.58 8.79 -7.55
N LEU A 66 -2.55 9.11 -6.69
CA LEU A 66 -2.30 9.88 -5.47
C LEU A 66 -1.39 9.13 -4.50
N SER A 67 -1.49 7.80 -4.40
CA SER A 67 -0.60 7.00 -3.57
C SER A 67 0.85 7.03 -4.07
N ILE A 68 1.07 7.01 -5.38
CA ILE A 68 2.40 7.15 -5.99
C ILE A 68 3.00 8.52 -5.66
N LEU A 69 2.23 9.61 -5.84
CA LEU A 69 2.68 10.94 -5.48
C LEU A 69 2.94 11.07 -3.97
N PHE A 70 2.09 10.50 -3.14
CA PHE A 70 2.28 10.46 -1.71
C PHE A 70 3.54 9.68 -1.32
N GLY A 71 3.81 8.53 -1.95
CA GLY A 71 5.02 7.74 -1.76
C GLY A 71 6.29 8.53 -2.12
N SER A 72 6.26 9.33 -3.21
CA SER A 72 7.39 10.16 -3.63
C SER A 72 7.75 11.21 -2.57
N VAL A 73 6.76 11.82 -1.91
CA VAL A 73 6.98 12.73 -0.77
C VAL A 73 7.60 11.98 0.43
N GLY A 74 7.22 10.73 0.63
CA GLY A 74 7.84 9.86 1.65
C GLY A 74 9.33 9.64 1.39
N ILE A 75 9.71 9.34 0.14
CA ILE A 75 11.11 9.23 -0.29
C ILE A 75 11.87 10.53 -0.05
N TYR A 76 11.30 11.67 -0.48
CA TYR A 76 11.90 12.98 -0.25
C TYR A 76 12.22 13.20 1.24
N LYS A 77 11.24 12.97 2.13
CA LYS A 77 11.41 13.15 3.57
C LYS A 77 12.43 12.18 4.18
N LEU A 78 12.45 10.95 3.74
CA LEU A 78 13.39 9.94 4.21
C LEU A 78 14.83 10.31 3.85
N VAL A 79 15.07 10.70 2.59
CA VAL A 79 16.40 11.07 2.11
C VAL A 79 16.86 12.38 2.74
N LYS A 80 16.00 13.40 2.82
CA LYS A 80 16.30 14.66 3.50
C LYS A 80 16.72 14.47 4.96
N LYS A 81 16.13 13.49 5.63
CA LYS A 81 16.49 13.18 7.01
C LYS A 81 17.87 12.51 7.13
N ARG A 82 18.22 11.65 6.18
CA ARG A 82 19.44 10.83 6.24
C ARG A 82 20.68 11.52 5.67
N PHE A 83 20.48 12.41 4.73
CA PHE A 83 21.56 13.04 3.99
C PHE A 83 21.44 14.56 4.04
N ASP A 84 22.41 15.20 4.63
CA ASP A 84 22.53 16.67 4.67
C ASP A 84 23.29 17.15 3.42
N LYS A 85 22.73 16.89 2.25
CA LYS A 85 23.28 17.26 0.96
C LYS A 85 22.21 17.95 0.11
N PRO A 86 22.49 19.10 -0.49
CA PRO A 86 21.53 19.77 -1.36
C PRO A 86 21.18 18.89 -2.56
N PHE A 87 19.95 18.96 -3.01
CA PHE A 87 19.37 18.24 -4.16
C PHE A 87 19.26 16.72 -4.05
N TYR A 88 19.81 16.06 -3.01
CA TYR A 88 19.67 14.60 -2.83
C TYR A 88 18.22 14.17 -2.65
N PRO A 89 17.37 14.85 -1.84
CA PRO A 89 15.97 14.50 -1.71
C PRO A 89 15.19 14.64 -3.01
N GLU A 90 15.45 15.71 -3.78
CA GLU A 90 14.80 15.98 -5.06
C GLU A 90 15.20 14.93 -6.11
N LEU A 91 16.50 14.61 -6.21
CA LEU A 91 17.00 13.58 -7.11
C LEU A 91 16.41 12.21 -6.77
N ALA A 92 16.32 11.87 -5.49
CA ALA A 92 15.72 10.61 -5.06
C ALA A 92 14.23 10.53 -5.40
N MET A 93 13.50 11.64 -5.25
CA MET A 93 12.09 11.73 -5.63
C MET A 93 11.91 11.59 -7.14
N ILE A 94 12.76 12.28 -7.95
CA ILE A 94 12.73 12.17 -9.41
C ILE A 94 13.07 10.74 -9.83
N HIS A 95 14.12 10.15 -9.27
CA HIS A 95 14.49 8.77 -9.56
C HIS A 95 13.36 7.78 -9.24
N TYR A 96 12.72 7.95 -8.07
CA TYR A 96 11.57 7.14 -7.68
C TYR A 96 10.43 7.27 -8.70
N LEU A 97 10.05 8.50 -9.07
CA LEU A 97 8.98 8.74 -10.05
C LEU A 97 9.35 8.28 -11.47
N SER A 98 10.65 8.20 -11.79
CA SER A 98 11.14 7.72 -13.09
C SER A 98 11.31 6.19 -13.14
N PHE A 99 11.05 5.48 -12.03
CA PHE A 99 11.25 4.05 -11.99
C PHE A 99 10.26 3.30 -12.89
N PHE A 100 10.78 2.41 -13.72
CA PHE A 100 9.97 1.67 -14.71
C PHE A 100 8.73 0.99 -14.11
N GLY A 101 8.86 0.41 -12.91
CA GLY A 101 7.75 -0.26 -12.22
C GLY A 101 6.56 0.66 -11.94
N ILE A 102 6.79 1.97 -11.72
CA ILE A 102 5.72 2.96 -11.54
C ILE A 102 4.96 3.17 -12.84
N TYR A 103 5.68 3.31 -13.96
CA TYR A 103 5.03 3.43 -15.27
C TYR A 103 4.26 2.16 -15.65
N SER A 104 4.83 0.99 -15.36
CA SER A 104 4.15 -0.28 -15.57
C SER A 104 2.86 -0.38 -14.75
N ALA A 105 2.90 0.03 -13.47
CA ALA A 105 1.72 0.06 -12.61
C ALA A 105 0.65 1.06 -13.11
N LEU A 106 1.09 2.23 -13.61
CA LEU A 106 0.17 3.24 -14.18
C LEU A 106 -0.39 2.86 -15.55
N ALA A 107 0.33 2.04 -16.31
CA ALA A 107 -0.11 1.57 -17.62
C ALA A 107 -1.11 0.42 -17.54
N PHE A 108 -1.32 -0.12 -16.36
CA PHE A 108 -2.25 -1.21 -16.08
C PHE A 108 -3.41 -0.71 -15.19
N ASP A 109 -4.28 -1.64 -14.78
CA ASP A 109 -5.42 -1.34 -13.92
C ASP A 109 -5.02 -1.05 -12.47
N TYR A 110 -5.99 -0.72 -11.63
CA TYR A 110 -5.80 -0.57 -10.20
C TYR A 110 -5.35 -1.87 -9.53
N HIS A 111 -4.38 -1.75 -8.63
CA HIS A 111 -3.90 -2.85 -7.80
C HIS A 111 -3.66 -2.39 -6.35
N ASP A 112 -4.28 -3.08 -5.40
CA ASP A 112 -4.13 -2.81 -3.96
C ASP A 112 -2.68 -2.88 -3.48
N ASN A 113 -1.91 -3.84 -3.99
CA ASN A 113 -0.49 -3.97 -3.65
C ASN A 113 0.36 -2.80 -4.15
N VAL A 114 -0.01 -2.13 -5.23
CA VAL A 114 0.66 -0.89 -5.66
C VAL A 114 0.43 0.20 -4.61
N VAL A 115 -0.82 0.41 -4.18
CA VAL A 115 -1.15 1.40 -3.14
C VAL A 115 -0.39 1.08 -1.84
N SER A 116 -0.39 -0.18 -1.41
CA SER A 116 0.34 -0.63 -0.22
C SER A 116 1.85 -0.39 -0.34
N ALA A 117 2.45 -0.72 -1.50
CA ALA A 117 3.87 -0.49 -1.75
C ALA A 117 4.24 1.01 -1.69
N MET A 118 3.35 1.90 -2.14
CA MET A 118 3.56 3.36 -2.08
C MET A 118 3.52 3.93 -0.66
N LEU A 119 3.04 3.17 0.33
CA LEU A 119 3.10 3.54 1.75
C LEU A 119 4.43 3.16 2.42
N MET A 120 5.23 2.27 1.81
CA MET A 120 6.53 1.84 2.35
C MET A 120 7.52 2.98 2.61
N PRO A 121 7.68 4.00 1.76
CA PRO A 121 8.56 5.14 2.05
C PRO A 121 8.21 5.85 3.36
N TRP A 122 6.94 6.01 3.66
CA TRP A 122 6.48 6.60 4.91
C TRP A 122 6.71 5.70 6.10
N PHE A 123 6.49 4.38 5.95
CA PHE A 123 6.85 3.39 6.95
C PHE A 123 8.32 3.51 7.32
N PHE A 124 9.23 3.53 6.34
CA PHE A 124 10.67 3.69 6.59
C PHE A 124 11.01 5.04 7.22
N TYR A 125 10.39 6.14 6.77
CA TYR A 125 10.61 7.46 7.35
C TYR A 125 10.23 7.52 8.83
N TYR A 126 9.08 6.98 9.21
CA TYR A 126 8.62 6.98 10.58
C TYR A 126 9.38 5.97 11.45
N PHE A 127 9.71 4.82 10.90
CA PHE A 127 10.57 3.84 11.56
C PHE A 127 11.92 4.44 11.92
N ASP A 128 12.60 5.06 10.96
CA ASP A 128 13.88 5.73 11.14
C ASP A 128 13.78 6.95 12.08
N SER A 129 12.61 7.58 12.14
CA SER A 129 12.32 8.69 13.05
C SER A 129 11.93 8.24 14.46
N LYS A 130 11.89 6.94 14.75
CA LYS A 130 11.45 6.35 16.02
C LYS A 130 10.03 6.77 16.44
N LYS A 131 9.18 7.14 15.45
CA LYS A 131 7.79 7.53 15.68
C LYS A 131 6.90 6.29 15.70
N ILE A 132 6.96 5.54 16.81
CA ILE A 132 6.35 4.20 16.94
C ILE A 132 4.89 4.17 16.49
N LYS A 133 4.05 5.09 16.97
CA LYS A 133 2.62 5.11 16.61
C LYS A 133 2.37 5.23 15.10
N LEU A 134 3.12 6.11 14.42
CA LEU A 134 3.00 6.30 12.97
C LEU A 134 3.60 5.12 12.21
N THR A 135 4.69 4.54 12.69
CA THR A 135 5.26 3.31 12.09
C THR A 135 4.25 2.18 12.12
N VAL A 136 3.59 1.96 13.27
CA VAL A 136 2.54 0.93 13.41
C VAL A 136 1.33 1.24 12.52
N LEU A 137 0.89 2.50 12.47
CA LEU A 137 -0.20 2.91 11.58
C LEU A 137 0.10 2.56 10.12
N PHE A 138 1.29 2.93 9.62
CA PHE A 138 1.66 2.62 8.23
C PHE A 138 1.86 1.12 8.01
N ALA A 139 2.36 0.37 9.00
CA ALA A 139 2.41 -1.09 8.93
C ALA A 139 1.01 -1.70 8.77
N ILE A 140 0.03 -1.26 9.58
CA ILE A 140 -1.37 -1.71 9.47
C ILE A 140 -1.94 -1.37 8.10
N LEU A 141 -1.77 -0.12 7.63
CA LEU A 141 -2.26 0.29 6.32
C LEU A 141 -1.66 -0.57 5.19
N ILE A 142 -0.40 -0.94 5.27
CA ILE A 142 0.25 -1.81 4.28
C ILE A 142 -0.36 -3.21 4.28
N VAL A 143 -0.53 -3.84 5.45
CA VAL A 143 -0.96 -5.24 5.52
C VAL A 143 -2.43 -5.44 5.17
N ILE A 144 -3.29 -4.45 5.38
CA ILE A 144 -4.71 -4.54 5.04
C ILE A 144 -5.00 -4.37 3.55
N GLY A 145 -3.99 -4.01 2.75
CA GLY A 145 -4.17 -3.73 1.33
C GLY A 145 -4.31 -4.99 0.49
N LYS A 146 -3.59 -6.06 0.81
CA LYS A 146 -3.70 -7.36 0.11
C LYS A 146 -3.08 -8.48 0.95
N GLU A 147 -3.57 -9.71 0.76
CA GLU A 147 -3.17 -10.91 1.51
C GLU A 147 -1.67 -11.25 1.46
N ASN A 148 -0.95 -10.81 0.42
CA ASN A 148 0.50 -11.04 0.30
C ASN A 148 1.35 -9.93 0.95
N MET A 149 0.78 -8.77 1.26
CA MET A 149 1.53 -7.63 1.81
C MET A 149 2.11 -7.87 3.21
N PRO A 150 1.44 -8.63 4.11
CA PRO A 150 2.03 -9.01 5.39
C PRO A 150 3.32 -9.80 5.24
N ILE A 151 3.40 -10.72 4.27
CA ILE A 151 4.61 -11.50 3.99
C ILE A 151 5.76 -10.57 3.59
N TRP A 152 5.52 -9.64 2.67
CA TRP A 152 6.52 -8.66 2.26
C TRP A 152 6.97 -7.80 3.43
N LEU A 153 6.03 -7.31 4.24
CA LEU A 153 6.36 -6.48 5.40
C LEU A 153 7.16 -7.27 6.44
N ALA A 154 6.86 -8.57 6.66
CA ALA A 154 7.63 -9.42 7.55
C ALA A 154 9.10 -9.51 7.12
N PHE A 155 9.38 -9.75 5.84
CA PHE A 155 10.75 -9.79 5.32
C PHE A 155 11.45 -8.43 5.44
N VAL A 156 10.76 -7.33 5.15
CA VAL A 156 11.29 -5.96 5.36
C VAL A 156 11.66 -5.76 6.83
N CYS A 157 10.78 -6.13 7.75
CA CYS A 157 11.03 -5.99 9.18
C CYS A 157 12.16 -6.89 9.68
N MET A 158 12.32 -8.08 9.12
CA MET A 158 13.49 -8.93 9.39
C MET A 158 14.80 -8.26 8.95
N GLY A 159 14.81 -7.66 7.76
CA GLY A 159 15.95 -6.86 7.29
C GLY A 159 16.26 -5.67 8.21
N LEU A 160 15.22 -4.95 8.67
CA LEU A 160 15.38 -3.86 9.63
C LEU A 160 15.88 -4.34 11.00
N PHE A 161 15.44 -5.50 11.46
CA PHE A 161 15.91 -6.12 12.70
C PHE A 161 17.43 -6.38 12.65
N LEU A 162 17.93 -6.86 11.52
CA LEU A 162 19.35 -7.08 11.30
C LEU A 162 20.12 -5.76 11.17
N LEU A 163 19.58 -4.80 10.41
CA LEU A 163 20.21 -3.50 10.17
C LEU A 163 20.37 -2.69 11.46
N TYR A 164 19.34 -2.68 12.30
CA TYR A 164 19.32 -1.90 13.55
C TYR A 164 19.65 -2.74 14.79
N TYR A 165 20.51 -3.77 14.65
CA TYR A 165 20.82 -4.69 15.74
C TYR A 165 21.41 -4.02 17.01
N LYS A 166 22.07 -2.86 16.85
CA LYS A 166 22.62 -2.06 17.96
C LYS A 166 21.57 -1.14 18.62
N ASP A 167 20.52 -0.75 17.91
CA ASP A 167 19.47 0.11 18.45
C ASP A 167 18.35 -0.73 19.06
N LYS A 168 18.32 -0.79 20.38
CA LYS A 168 17.41 -1.64 21.16
C LYS A 168 15.93 -1.35 20.86
N THR A 169 15.59 -0.07 20.66
CA THR A 169 14.20 0.37 20.38
C THR A 169 13.75 -0.04 18.98
N GLN A 170 14.56 0.28 17.95
CA GLN A 170 14.23 -0.04 16.57
C GLN A 170 14.28 -1.56 16.34
N LYS A 171 15.24 -2.26 16.93
CA LYS A 171 15.32 -3.73 16.89
C LYS A 171 14.04 -4.39 17.43
N ARG A 172 13.57 -3.94 18.62
CA ARG A 172 12.32 -4.48 19.23
C ARG A 172 11.10 -4.16 18.38
N MET A 173 11.01 -2.93 17.85
CA MET A 173 9.93 -2.53 16.96
C MET A 173 9.91 -3.38 15.68
N ALA A 174 11.06 -3.60 15.05
CA ALA A 174 11.17 -4.43 13.86
C ALA A 174 10.72 -5.87 14.13
N LEU A 175 11.18 -6.47 15.25
CA LEU A 175 10.78 -7.82 15.64
C LEU A 175 9.26 -7.91 15.89
N PHE A 176 8.71 -6.94 16.63
CA PHE A 176 7.27 -6.90 16.89
C PHE A 176 6.45 -6.83 15.58
N LEU A 177 6.86 -5.95 14.65
CA LEU A 177 6.16 -5.80 13.37
C LEU A 177 6.34 -7.02 12.47
N ALA A 178 7.49 -7.69 12.50
CA ALA A 178 7.68 -8.96 11.78
C ALA A 178 6.73 -10.04 12.31
N LEU A 179 6.66 -10.22 13.63
CA LEU A 179 5.75 -11.19 14.27
C LEU A 179 4.28 -10.83 14.01
N PHE A 180 3.91 -9.56 14.14
CA PHE A 180 2.57 -9.08 13.81
C PHE A 180 2.18 -9.43 12.36
N SER A 181 3.09 -9.19 11.41
CA SER A 181 2.85 -9.47 10.00
C SER A 181 2.70 -10.98 9.73
N ILE A 182 3.48 -11.83 10.40
CA ILE A 182 3.38 -13.30 10.26
C ILE A 182 2.06 -13.82 10.84
N VAL A 183 1.62 -13.27 11.98
CA VAL A 183 0.36 -13.69 12.62
C VAL A 183 -0.87 -13.22 11.85
N TYR A 184 -0.74 -12.12 11.09
CA TYR A 184 -1.82 -11.57 10.28
C TYR A 184 -2.09 -12.38 9.00
N VAL A 185 -1.12 -13.15 8.49
CA VAL A 185 -1.29 -14.03 7.31
C VAL A 185 -2.24 -15.17 7.62
#